data_4e702ddc5df64484eb151b979e34059a
#
_entry.id   4e702ddc5df64484eb151b979e34059a
#
_cell.length_a   1.000
_cell.length_b   1.000
_cell.length_c   1.000
_cell.angle_alpha   90.00
_cell.angle_beta   90.00
_cell.angle_gamma   90.00
#
_symmetry.space_group_name_H-M   'P 1'
#
loop_
_entity.id
_entity.type
_entity.pdbx_description
1 polymer ?
#
loop_
_entity_poly.entity_id
_entity_poly.type
_entity_poly.pdbx_seq_one_letter_code
_entity_poly.pdbx_strand_id
1 'polypeptide(L)'
;MKAIYIEAFAGISGNMLLGALIDAGVPFDHLASEMKKLHLGEYELINERVNKCGIDANYFNVLLPDEHQHDVTIGHRHEHPHAGHHHHEHGDTGHNHEHHSDCAQHCHQVKVSEEPVHHHYEHRNLHDIAHIITHSDLHDKIKMQSLQVFTALAEAEAKVHGKTVDEVHFHEVGAIDTIIDIAGCVLALEYLGIEKIFVSNIHTGSGFVNCAHGLMPVPAPATAELLQGLQHSHGKIEKELTTPTGAALMKVLAVSTNDIPQGFSGSKIAYGAGTWDLEIPNVLRISIGELEAEAGGELLVAECN
;
A
#
# COMPACT_ATOMS: atom_id res chain seq x y z
N MET A 1 -21.02 9.11 -17.70
CA MET A 1 -20.90 8.36 -16.42
C MET A 1 -19.68 8.85 -15.67
N LYS A 2 -19.75 8.88 -14.34
CA LYS A 2 -18.62 9.35 -13.53
C LYS A 2 -17.54 8.29 -13.42
N ALA A 3 -16.31 8.63 -13.77
CA ALA A 3 -15.21 7.69 -13.81
C ALA A 3 -13.98 8.22 -13.05
N ILE A 4 -13.11 7.30 -12.65
CA ILE A 4 -11.82 7.59 -12.05
C ILE A 4 -10.73 6.89 -12.87
N TYR A 5 -9.63 7.60 -13.14
CA TYR A 5 -8.41 7.06 -13.70
C TYR A 5 -7.31 7.12 -12.64
N ILE A 6 -6.74 5.96 -12.32
CA ILE A 6 -5.74 5.76 -11.27
C ILE A 6 -4.38 5.55 -11.94
N GLU A 7 -3.41 6.39 -11.59
CA GLU A 7 -2.04 6.32 -12.09
C GLU A 7 -1.10 5.81 -11.01
N ALA A 8 -0.73 4.54 -11.11
CA ALA A 8 0.08 3.81 -10.13
C ALA A 8 1.58 3.82 -10.48
N PHE A 9 2.14 4.99 -10.85
CA PHE A 9 3.56 5.14 -11.25
C PHE A 9 4.54 4.92 -10.10
N ALA A 10 4.11 5.04 -8.85
CA ALA A 10 4.88 4.71 -7.65
C ALA A 10 4.22 3.57 -6.85
N GLY A 11 3.50 2.68 -7.56
CA GLY A 11 2.76 1.58 -6.96
C GLY A 11 1.41 1.98 -6.40
N ILE A 12 0.79 1.05 -5.67
CA ILE A 12 -0.50 1.22 -5.04
C ILE A 12 -0.63 0.36 -3.79
N SER A 13 -1.18 0.96 -2.74
CA SER A 13 -1.61 0.28 -1.51
C SER A 13 -3.01 0.76 -1.12
N GLY A 14 -3.64 0.10 -0.15
CA GLY A 14 -4.98 0.47 0.30
C GLY A 14 -5.01 1.88 0.88
N ASN A 15 -4.09 2.19 1.78
CA ASN A 15 -3.96 3.51 2.39
C ASN A 15 -3.65 4.63 1.38
N MET A 16 -2.82 4.37 0.34
CA MET A 16 -2.58 5.34 -0.74
C MET A 16 -3.85 5.64 -1.52
N LEU A 17 -4.63 4.62 -1.88
CA LEU A 17 -5.89 4.82 -2.58
C LEU A 17 -6.89 5.57 -1.71
N LEU A 18 -7.03 5.18 -0.44
CA LEU A 18 -7.95 5.83 0.49
C LEU A 18 -7.54 7.29 0.75
N GLY A 19 -6.24 7.57 0.94
CA GLY A 19 -5.71 8.92 1.03
C GLY A 19 -6.03 9.78 -0.19
N ALA A 20 -5.87 9.23 -1.40
CA ALA A 20 -6.21 9.93 -2.64
C ALA A 20 -7.73 10.21 -2.76
N LEU A 21 -8.58 9.29 -2.33
CA LEU A 21 -10.04 9.47 -2.34
C LEU A 21 -10.50 10.53 -1.33
N ILE A 22 -9.84 10.61 -0.15
CA ILE A 22 -10.07 11.69 0.82
C ILE A 22 -9.64 13.04 0.20
N ASP A 23 -8.47 13.12 -0.40
CA ASP A 23 -8.01 14.32 -1.12
C ASP A 23 -8.95 14.71 -2.26
N ALA A 24 -9.59 13.73 -2.89
CA ALA A 24 -10.63 13.95 -3.89
C ALA A 24 -11.95 14.49 -3.33
N GLY A 25 -12.11 14.56 -2.03
CA GLY A 25 -13.25 15.23 -1.38
C GLY A 25 -14.18 14.32 -0.59
N VAL A 26 -13.76 13.10 -0.28
CA VAL A 26 -14.45 12.31 0.74
C VAL A 26 -14.18 12.94 2.11
N PRO A 27 -15.19 13.37 2.87
CA PRO A 27 -14.98 13.94 4.19
C PRO A 27 -14.40 12.88 5.15
N PHE A 28 -13.27 13.19 5.78
CA PHE A 28 -12.62 12.26 6.71
C PHE A 28 -13.53 11.86 7.89
N ASP A 29 -14.27 12.81 8.46
CA ASP A 29 -15.19 12.54 9.56
C ASP A 29 -16.33 11.58 9.15
N HIS A 30 -16.80 11.67 7.91
CA HIS A 30 -17.78 10.73 7.36
C HIS A 30 -17.18 9.33 7.27
N LEU A 31 -15.99 9.21 6.66
CA LEU A 31 -15.28 7.94 6.56
C LEU A 31 -15.05 7.32 7.95
N ALA A 32 -14.52 8.10 8.90
CA ALA A 32 -14.26 7.64 10.26
C ALA A 32 -15.55 7.17 10.99
N SER A 33 -16.66 7.87 10.76
CA SER A 33 -17.98 7.48 11.29
C SER A 33 -18.47 6.16 10.70
N GLU A 34 -18.30 5.96 9.40
CA GLU A 34 -18.70 4.73 8.72
C GLU A 34 -17.84 3.54 9.12
N MET A 35 -16.51 3.73 9.28
CA MET A 35 -15.60 2.65 9.70
C MET A 35 -15.91 2.14 11.11
N LYS A 36 -16.44 2.96 12.00
CA LYS A 36 -16.91 2.50 13.34
C LYS A 36 -18.01 1.43 13.26
N LYS A 37 -18.78 1.40 12.17
CA LYS A 37 -19.84 0.41 11.94
C LYS A 37 -19.33 -1.01 11.70
N LEU A 38 -18.01 -1.16 11.50
CA LEU A 38 -17.34 -2.47 11.39
C LEU A 38 -17.15 -3.15 12.75
N HIS A 39 -17.25 -2.39 13.85
CA HIS A 39 -17.07 -2.91 15.23
C HIS A 39 -15.72 -3.60 15.48
N LEU A 40 -14.62 -3.03 14.95
CA LEU A 40 -13.25 -3.58 14.94
C LEU A 40 -12.50 -3.23 16.21
N GLY A 41 -12.79 -3.26 17.35
CA GLY A 41 -11.99 -2.91 18.53
C GLY A 41 -11.35 -1.52 18.47
N GLU A 42 -10.19 -1.37 19.12
CA GLU A 42 -9.49 -0.08 19.21
C GLU A 42 -8.52 0.10 18.03
N TYR A 43 -8.59 1.24 17.38
CA TYR A 43 -7.67 1.72 16.35
C TYR A 43 -7.75 3.26 16.26
N GLU A 44 -6.72 3.87 15.73
CA GLU A 44 -6.71 5.30 15.43
C GLU A 44 -6.53 5.52 13.92
N LEU A 45 -7.30 6.47 13.35
CA LEU A 45 -7.16 6.85 11.95
C LEU A 45 -6.34 8.14 11.86
N ILE A 46 -5.25 8.07 11.10
CA ILE A 46 -4.42 9.22 10.77
C ILE A 46 -4.84 9.75 9.40
N ASN A 47 -4.98 11.08 9.32
CA ASN A 47 -5.27 11.78 8.07
C ASN A 47 -4.55 13.13 8.10
N GLU A 48 -3.49 13.27 7.34
CA GLU A 48 -2.65 14.46 7.34
C GLU A 48 -2.12 14.82 5.96
N ARG A 49 -1.73 16.08 5.78
CA ARG A 49 -1.07 16.53 4.55
C ARG A 49 0.44 16.32 4.68
N VAL A 50 1.03 15.71 3.67
CA VAL A 50 2.47 15.46 3.60
C VAL A 50 3.04 15.91 2.25
N ASN A 51 4.32 16.27 2.24
CA ASN A 51 5.02 16.61 1.01
C ASN A 51 5.92 15.45 0.57
N LYS A 52 5.68 14.91 -0.61
CA LYS A 52 6.51 13.87 -1.24
C LYS A 52 7.18 14.43 -2.50
N CYS A 53 8.48 14.77 -2.41
CA CYS A 53 9.26 15.34 -3.51
C CYS A 53 8.60 16.58 -4.17
N GLY A 54 8.00 17.46 -3.38
CA GLY A 54 7.35 18.68 -3.85
C GLY A 54 5.85 18.51 -4.17
N ILE A 55 5.31 17.31 -4.13
CA ILE A 55 3.86 17.05 -4.28
C ILE A 55 3.21 17.05 -2.90
N ASP A 56 2.22 17.93 -2.72
CA ASP A 56 1.34 17.93 -1.56
C ASP A 56 0.30 16.84 -1.72
N ALA A 57 0.28 15.86 -0.82
CA ALA A 57 -0.56 14.68 -0.90
C ALA A 57 -1.21 14.38 0.44
N ASN A 58 -2.31 13.66 0.41
CA ASN A 58 -2.97 13.21 1.63
C ASN A 58 -2.42 11.87 2.08
N TYR A 59 -1.89 11.81 3.31
CA TYR A 59 -1.45 10.59 3.96
C TYR A 59 -2.57 10.07 4.86
N PHE A 60 -2.99 8.84 4.61
CA PHE A 60 -3.94 8.10 5.45
C PHE A 60 -3.24 6.88 6.03
N ASN A 61 -3.47 6.60 7.32
CA ASN A 61 -2.96 5.39 7.96
C ASN A 61 -3.90 4.94 9.09
N VAL A 62 -3.80 3.67 9.46
CA VAL A 62 -4.50 3.06 10.59
C VAL A 62 -3.46 2.65 11.61
N LEU A 63 -3.53 3.18 12.83
CA LEU A 63 -2.66 2.79 13.95
C LEU A 63 -3.39 1.84 14.89
N LEU A 64 -2.72 0.76 15.26
CA LEU A 64 -3.19 -0.18 16.26
C LEU A 64 -2.57 0.14 17.64
N PRO A 65 -3.24 -0.21 18.76
CA PRO A 65 -2.79 0.16 20.11
C PRO A 65 -1.35 -0.25 20.46
N ASP A 66 -0.88 -1.35 19.90
CA ASP A 66 0.48 -1.88 20.15
C ASP A 66 1.57 -1.14 19.35
N GLU A 67 1.20 -0.35 18.34
CA GLU A 67 2.15 0.41 17.50
C GLU A 67 2.58 1.75 18.13
N HIS A 68 1.90 2.21 19.17
CA HIS A 68 2.25 3.44 19.91
C HIS A 68 3.60 3.37 20.66
N GLN A 69 4.26 2.20 20.74
CA GLN A 69 5.53 2.03 21.45
C GLN A 69 6.78 2.22 20.56
N HIS A 70 6.62 2.31 19.25
CA HIS A 70 7.71 2.64 18.32
C HIS A 70 7.48 4.02 17.73
N ASP A 71 8.15 5.00 18.33
CA ASP A 71 8.25 6.39 17.88
C ASP A 71 8.61 6.42 16.38
N VAL A 72 7.63 6.61 15.51
CA VAL A 72 7.87 6.92 14.11
C VAL A 72 8.35 8.36 14.07
N THR A 73 9.62 8.55 14.33
CA THR A 73 10.28 9.84 14.12
C THR A 73 10.25 10.12 12.62
N ILE A 74 9.23 10.82 12.18
CA ILE A 74 9.22 11.50 10.88
C ILE A 74 10.45 12.37 10.87
N GLY A 75 11.42 12.04 10.00
CA GLY A 75 12.76 12.59 10.01
C GLY A 75 12.78 14.11 9.99
N HIS A 76 12.95 14.72 11.15
CA HIS A 76 13.42 16.09 11.25
C HIS A 76 14.89 16.12 10.85
N ARG A 77 15.15 16.71 9.71
CA ARG A 77 16.44 17.02 9.13
C ARG A 77 17.26 17.82 10.14
N HIS A 78 18.23 17.17 10.78
CA HIS A 78 19.27 17.90 11.49
C HIS A 78 20.27 18.43 10.47
N GLU A 79 20.25 19.74 10.26
CA GLU A 79 21.33 20.46 9.59
C GLU A 79 22.57 20.40 10.49
N HIS A 80 23.61 19.76 10.00
CA HIS A 80 24.93 19.88 10.61
C HIS A 80 25.62 21.13 10.07
N PRO A 81 26.09 22.06 10.94
CA PRO A 81 26.90 23.17 10.49
C PRO A 81 28.30 22.68 10.13
N HIS A 82 28.74 23.05 8.92
CA HIS A 82 30.14 22.89 8.50
C HIS A 82 31.06 23.73 9.38
N ALA A 83 31.98 23.09 10.08
CA ALA A 83 33.12 23.77 10.71
C ALA A 83 34.42 23.32 10.06
N GLY A 84 35.21 24.29 9.72
CA GLY A 84 36.31 24.39 8.80
C GLY A 84 37.53 23.51 9.04
N HIS A 85 38.26 23.42 7.95
CA HIS A 85 39.58 22.85 7.80
C HIS A 85 40.62 23.52 8.70
N HIS A 86 41.50 22.73 9.35
CA HIS A 86 42.88 23.12 9.64
C HIS A 86 43.82 21.97 9.30
N HIS A 87 44.70 22.24 8.34
CA HIS A 87 45.90 21.46 8.02
C HIS A 87 46.92 21.65 9.13
N HIS A 88 47.59 20.57 9.56
CA HIS A 88 48.97 20.59 10.03
C HIS A 88 49.70 19.35 9.59
N GLU A 89 50.76 19.59 8.83
CA GLU A 89 51.83 18.67 8.47
C GLU A 89 52.83 18.48 9.60
N HIS A 90 53.64 17.44 9.44
CA HIS A 90 54.90 17.00 10.07
C HIS A 90 54.72 15.89 11.10
N GLY A 91 55.49 14.83 11.09
CA GLY A 91 56.77 14.44 10.54
C GLY A 91 57.11 13.05 11.08
N ASP A 92 57.88 12.39 10.28
CA ASP A 92 58.50 11.09 10.36
C ASP A 92 59.24 10.82 11.70
N THR A 93 59.17 9.58 12.26
CA THR A 93 60.33 8.79 12.74
C THR A 93 59.87 7.41 13.20
N GLY A 94 60.50 6.39 12.61
CA GLY A 94 60.29 5.00 12.96
C GLY A 94 60.97 4.58 14.26
N HIS A 95 60.49 3.50 14.83
CA HIS A 95 61.27 2.49 15.56
C HIS A 95 60.49 1.19 15.70
N ASN A 96 61.19 0.13 15.21
CA ASN A 96 60.92 -1.26 15.44
C ASN A 96 61.07 -1.60 16.92
N HIS A 97 60.19 -2.45 17.48
CA HIS A 97 60.57 -3.53 18.43
C HIS A 97 59.50 -4.61 18.48
N GLU A 98 59.96 -5.81 18.24
CA GLU A 98 59.32 -7.10 18.54
C GLU A 98 59.22 -7.28 20.05
N HIS A 99 58.19 -7.94 20.56
CA HIS A 99 58.21 -9.16 21.39
C HIS A 99 56.89 -9.40 22.17
N HIS A 100 56.43 -10.62 21.96
CA HIS A 100 55.88 -11.59 22.93
C HIS A 100 54.53 -11.38 23.60
N SER A 101 53.65 -12.32 23.28
CA SER A 101 53.00 -13.30 24.13
C SER A 101 51.89 -12.85 25.11
N ASP A 102 50.80 -13.60 24.93
CA ASP A 102 49.85 -14.05 25.95
C ASP A 102 49.08 -13.02 26.78
N CYS A 103 47.84 -12.84 26.40
CA CYS A 103 46.74 -12.85 27.38
C CYS A 103 45.44 -13.29 26.70
N ALA A 104 45.15 -14.56 26.93
CA ALA A 104 43.81 -15.10 26.75
C ALA A 104 42.88 -14.51 27.81
N GLN A 105 41.58 -14.50 27.44
CA GLN A 105 40.41 -14.37 28.28
C GLN A 105 40.00 -12.95 28.70
N HIS A 106 38.96 -12.50 28.05
CA HIS A 106 37.63 -12.16 28.55
C HIS A 106 36.83 -11.45 27.43
N CYS A 107 36.42 -12.23 26.45
CA CYS A 107 35.27 -11.82 25.65
C CYS A 107 34.01 -12.07 26.48
N HIS A 108 33.50 -11.05 27.13
CA HIS A 108 32.13 -11.07 27.60
C HIS A 108 31.22 -11.14 26.37
N GLN A 109 30.76 -12.34 26.04
CA GLN A 109 29.61 -12.53 25.17
C GLN A 109 28.40 -11.92 25.90
N VAL A 110 28.03 -10.72 25.54
CA VAL A 110 26.68 -10.21 25.76
C VAL A 110 25.79 -11.05 24.85
N LYS A 111 25.18 -12.07 25.41
CA LYS A 111 24.01 -12.71 24.79
C LYS A 111 22.91 -11.66 24.78
N VAL A 112 22.74 -10.98 23.66
CA VAL A 112 21.50 -10.34 23.32
C VAL A 112 20.57 -11.49 22.96
N SER A 113 19.74 -11.90 23.91
CA SER A 113 18.58 -12.72 23.64
C SER A 113 17.55 -11.80 22.99
N GLU A 114 17.62 -11.66 21.69
CA GLU A 114 16.49 -11.21 20.90
C GLU A 114 15.49 -12.38 20.91
N GLU A 115 14.65 -12.42 21.91
CA GLU A 115 13.40 -13.15 21.80
C GLU A 115 12.60 -12.41 20.72
N PRO A 116 12.14 -13.09 19.66
CA PRO A 116 11.26 -12.46 18.70
C PRO A 116 10.01 -12.03 19.47
N VAL A 117 9.75 -10.73 19.49
CA VAL A 117 8.47 -10.18 19.98
C VAL A 117 7.42 -10.75 19.05
N HIS A 118 6.74 -11.79 19.48
CA HIS A 118 5.58 -12.32 18.80
C HIS A 118 4.47 -11.28 18.92
N HIS A 119 4.35 -10.43 17.92
CA HIS A 119 3.14 -9.65 17.70
C HIS A 119 2.00 -10.64 17.53
N HIS A 120 1.08 -10.67 18.48
CA HIS A 120 -0.17 -11.41 18.37
C HIS A 120 -1.06 -10.72 17.32
N TYR A 121 -0.70 -10.85 16.04
CA TYR A 121 -1.67 -10.64 14.97
C TYR A 121 -2.69 -11.78 15.12
N GLU A 122 -3.93 -11.45 15.40
CA GLU A 122 -5.02 -12.41 15.29
C GLU A 122 -5.04 -12.90 13.85
N HIS A 123 -4.59 -14.14 13.64
CA HIS A 123 -4.62 -14.78 12.33
C HIS A 123 -6.07 -15.03 11.91
N ARG A 124 -6.66 -14.06 11.22
CA ARG A 124 -8.02 -14.18 10.68
C ARG A 124 -7.98 -14.94 9.37
N ASN A 125 -8.96 -15.79 9.15
CA ASN A 125 -9.23 -16.39 7.85
C ASN A 125 -10.34 -15.62 7.11
N LEU A 126 -10.66 -16.01 5.89
CA LEU A 126 -11.72 -15.37 5.11
C LEU A 126 -13.08 -15.42 5.81
N HIS A 127 -13.39 -16.51 6.53
CA HIS A 127 -14.64 -16.67 7.25
C HIS A 127 -14.77 -15.63 8.39
N ASP A 128 -13.68 -15.38 9.14
CA ASP A 128 -13.67 -14.40 10.23
C ASP A 128 -13.91 -12.98 9.69
N ILE A 129 -13.24 -12.63 8.58
CA ILE A 129 -13.43 -11.34 7.91
C ILE A 129 -14.82 -11.22 7.33
N ALA A 130 -15.34 -12.27 6.69
CA ALA A 130 -16.69 -12.29 6.16
C ALA A 130 -17.72 -12.13 7.28
N HIS A 131 -17.50 -12.73 8.46
CA HIS A 131 -18.35 -12.54 9.62
C HIS A 131 -18.36 -11.08 10.07
N ILE A 132 -17.19 -10.44 10.22
CA ILE A 132 -17.06 -9.03 10.60
C ILE A 132 -17.83 -8.14 9.61
N ILE A 133 -17.58 -8.28 8.31
CA ILE A 133 -18.18 -7.43 7.28
C ILE A 133 -19.69 -7.64 7.19
N THR A 134 -20.17 -8.89 7.20
CA THR A 134 -21.60 -9.19 7.05
C THR A 134 -22.43 -8.73 8.24
N HIS A 135 -21.88 -8.81 9.46
CA HIS A 135 -22.55 -8.38 10.69
C HIS A 135 -22.33 -6.90 11.03
N SER A 136 -21.56 -6.17 10.22
CA SER A 136 -21.40 -4.73 10.36
C SER A 136 -22.69 -3.98 10.03
N ASP A 137 -22.75 -2.70 10.42
CA ASP A 137 -23.86 -1.80 10.06
C ASP A 137 -23.60 -1.02 8.76
N LEU A 138 -22.63 -1.48 7.94
CA LEU A 138 -22.35 -0.89 6.63
C LEU A 138 -23.47 -1.21 5.62
N HIS A 139 -23.59 -0.38 4.59
CA HIS A 139 -24.53 -0.61 3.51
C HIS A 139 -24.19 -1.89 2.72
N ASP A 140 -25.19 -2.66 2.28
CA ASP A 140 -25.00 -3.97 1.67
C ASP A 140 -24.09 -3.97 0.43
N LYS A 141 -24.12 -2.92 -0.36
CA LYS A 141 -23.23 -2.77 -1.53
C LYS A 141 -21.75 -2.70 -1.10
N ILE A 142 -21.44 -1.97 -0.03
CA ILE A 142 -20.09 -1.86 0.53
C ILE A 142 -19.65 -3.23 1.05
N LYS A 143 -20.51 -3.92 1.80
CA LYS A 143 -20.25 -5.27 2.29
C LYS A 143 -19.90 -6.22 1.14
N MET A 144 -20.75 -6.26 0.12
CA MET A 144 -20.58 -7.16 -1.02
C MET A 144 -19.27 -6.91 -1.77
N GLN A 145 -18.97 -5.66 -2.10
CA GLN A 145 -17.75 -5.32 -2.84
C GLN A 145 -16.48 -5.56 -2.00
N SER A 146 -16.51 -5.24 -0.70
CA SER A 146 -15.39 -5.52 0.21
C SER A 146 -15.12 -7.02 0.30
N LEU A 147 -16.16 -7.85 0.40
CA LEU A 147 -16.01 -9.30 0.42
C LEU A 147 -15.45 -9.86 -0.90
N GLN A 148 -15.79 -9.28 -2.04
CA GLN A 148 -15.19 -9.67 -3.32
C GLN A 148 -13.68 -9.43 -3.34
N VAL A 149 -13.21 -8.29 -2.78
CA VAL A 149 -11.78 -7.98 -2.67
C VAL A 149 -11.08 -8.97 -1.73
N PHE A 150 -11.66 -9.28 -0.57
CA PHE A 150 -11.11 -10.27 0.35
C PHE A 150 -11.12 -11.68 -0.21
N THR A 151 -12.12 -12.04 -1.00
CA THR A 151 -12.14 -13.33 -1.70
C THR A 151 -10.99 -13.45 -2.68
N ALA A 152 -10.72 -12.40 -3.48
CA ALA A 152 -9.59 -12.40 -4.41
C ALA A 152 -8.23 -12.51 -3.67
N LEU A 153 -8.08 -11.84 -2.51
CA LEU A 153 -6.91 -11.99 -1.64
C LEU A 153 -6.76 -13.42 -1.15
N ALA A 154 -7.83 -14.02 -0.64
CA ALA A 154 -7.81 -15.40 -0.12
C ALA A 154 -7.51 -16.44 -1.22
N GLU A 155 -8.04 -16.25 -2.42
CA GLU A 155 -7.74 -17.09 -3.58
C GLU A 155 -6.25 -17.00 -3.99
N ALA A 156 -5.68 -15.81 -3.98
CA ALA A 156 -4.26 -15.60 -4.29
C ALA A 156 -3.36 -16.26 -3.25
N GLU A 157 -3.63 -16.06 -1.97
CA GLU A 157 -2.91 -16.68 -0.86
C GLU A 157 -3.04 -18.21 -0.88
N ALA A 158 -4.25 -18.73 -1.10
CA ALA A 158 -4.53 -20.18 -1.21
C ALA A 158 -3.68 -20.81 -2.31
N LYS A 159 -3.61 -20.17 -3.47
CA LYS A 159 -2.81 -20.63 -4.60
C LYS A 159 -1.32 -20.63 -4.29
N VAL A 160 -0.81 -19.57 -3.66
CA VAL A 160 0.61 -19.46 -3.27
C VAL A 160 0.99 -20.55 -2.27
N HIS A 161 0.11 -20.84 -1.31
CA HIS A 161 0.35 -21.84 -0.28
C HIS A 161 -0.01 -23.26 -0.66
N GLY A 162 -0.61 -23.49 -1.84
CA GLY A 162 -1.10 -24.81 -2.26
C GLY A 162 -2.19 -25.37 -1.35
N LYS A 163 -3.03 -24.48 -0.80
CA LYS A 163 -4.13 -24.78 0.12
C LYS A 163 -5.47 -24.42 -0.52
N THR A 164 -6.55 -24.84 0.12
CA THR A 164 -7.89 -24.34 -0.20
C THR A 164 -8.12 -22.97 0.46
N VAL A 165 -9.07 -22.19 -0.03
CA VAL A 165 -9.41 -20.85 0.51
C VAL A 165 -9.84 -20.95 1.99
N ASP A 166 -10.50 -22.03 2.38
CA ASP A 166 -10.95 -22.24 3.77
C ASP A 166 -9.81 -22.60 4.75
N GLU A 167 -8.68 -23.08 4.22
CA GLU A 167 -7.49 -23.47 5.01
C GLU A 167 -6.46 -22.36 5.14
N VAL A 168 -6.66 -21.25 4.43
CA VAL A 168 -5.73 -20.13 4.45
C VAL A 168 -6.03 -19.21 5.63
N HIS A 169 -4.98 -18.89 6.36
CA HIS A 169 -4.97 -17.81 7.34
C HIS A 169 -4.19 -16.64 6.77
N PHE A 170 -4.73 -15.47 6.84
CA PHE A 170 -4.03 -14.25 6.46
C PHE A 170 -2.95 -13.93 7.49
N HIS A 171 -1.70 -13.85 7.06
CA HIS A 171 -0.58 -13.53 7.93
C HIS A 171 -0.31 -12.02 8.01
N GLU A 172 -0.67 -11.27 6.95
CA GLU A 172 -0.45 -9.83 6.83
C GLU A 172 -1.74 -9.07 6.47
N VAL A 173 -2.60 -9.66 5.64
CA VAL A 173 -3.79 -8.96 5.10
C VAL A 173 -5.08 -9.19 5.90
N GLY A 174 -5.03 -9.88 7.03
CA GLY A 174 -6.17 -10.11 7.95
C GLY A 174 -6.27 -9.10 9.09
N ALA A 175 -5.36 -8.14 9.16
CA ALA A 175 -5.31 -7.14 10.21
C ALA A 175 -6.39 -6.05 10.03
N ILE A 176 -6.62 -5.30 11.08
CA ILE A 176 -7.68 -4.26 11.12
C ILE A 176 -7.45 -3.17 10.08
N ASP A 177 -6.18 -2.78 9.85
CA ASP A 177 -5.79 -1.81 8.84
C ASP A 177 -6.25 -2.20 7.43
N THR A 178 -6.03 -3.46 7.04
CA THR A 178 -6.46 -3.98 5.74
C THR A 178 -7.99 -3.98 5.61
N ILE A 179 -8.72 -4.32 6.69
CA ILE A 179 -10.19 -4.29 6.67
C ILE A 179 -10.69 -2.86 6.47
N ILE A 180 -10.10 -1.90 7.16
CA ILE A 180 -10.44 -0.47 7.05
C ILE A 180 -10.06 0.06 5.66
N ASP A 181 -8.88 -0.27 5.16
CA ASP A 181 -8.42 0.16 3.83
C ASP A 181 -9.37 -0.31 2.72
N ILE A 182 -9.74 -1.60 2.72
CA ILE A 182 -10.62 -2.16 1.70
C ILE A 182 -12.03 -1.59 1.81
N ALA A 183 -12.65 -1.67 2.99
CA ALA A 183 -14.00 -1.17 3.20
C ALA A 183 -14.08 0.35 3.01
N GLY A 184 -13.05 1.08 3.45
CA GLY A 184 -12.92 2.51 3.29
C GLY A 184 -12.78 2.94 1.83
N CYS A 185 -11.97 2.24 1.03
CA CYS A 185 -11.85 2.50 -0.40
C CYS A 185 -13.18 2.28 -1.13
N VAL A 186 -13.87 1.18 -0.87
CA VAL A 186 -15.18 0.88 -1.46
C VAL A 186 -16.20 1.94 -1.09
N LEU A 187 -16.29 2.30 0.19
CA LEU A 187 -17.18 3.36 0.68
C LEU A 187 -16.85 4.71 0.04
N ALA A 188 -15.59 5.08 -0.04
CA ALA A 188 -15.15 6.34 -0.62
C ALA A 188 -15.48 6.45 -2.12
N LEU A 189 -15.30 5.37 -2.88
CA LEU A 189 -15.70 5.29 -4.29
C LEU A 189 -17.21 5.42 -4.46
N GLU A 190 -18.01 4.79 -3.60
CA GLU A 190 -19.47 4.93 -3.60
C GLU A 190 -19.89 6.35 -3.24
N TYR A 191 -19.31 6.94 -2.19
CA TYR A 191 -19.57 8.32 -1.78
C TYR A 191 -19.33 9.32 -2.91
N LEU A 192 -18.24 9.15 -3.65
CA LEU A 192 -17.92 9.99 -4.81
C LEU A 192 -18.79 9.69 -6.03
N GLY A 193 -19.61 8.64 -6.00
CA GLY A 193 -20.47 8.23 -7.10
C GLY A 193 -19.70 7.71 -8.30
N ILE A 194 -18.56 7.05 -8.08
CA ILE A 194 -17.75 6.48 -9.15
C ILE A 194 -18.43 5.23 -9.72
N GLU A 195 -18.66 5.25 -11.01
CA GLU A 195 -19.31 4.16 -11.76
C GLU A 195 -18.31 3.28 -12.52
N LYS A 196 -17.17 3.87 -12.93
CA LYS A 196 -16.14 3.17 -13.69
C LYS A 196 -14.75 3.51 -13.14
N ILE A 197 -13.93 2.48 -12.97
CA ILE A 197 -12.57 2.62 -12.43
C ILE A 197 -11.59 2.10 -13.47
N PHE A 198 -10.60 2.91 -13.81
CA PHE A 198 -9.50 2.54 -14.70
C PHE A 198 -8.17 2.67 -13.94
N VAL A 199 -7.24 1.78 -14.25
CA VAL A 199 -5.89 1.83 -13.70
C VAL A 199 -4.84 1.74 -14.80
N SER A 200 -3.82 2.59 -14.69
CA SER A 200 -2.66 2.60 -15.57
C SER A 200 -1.81 1.31 -15.39
N ASN A 201 -0.70 1.24 -16.10
CA ASN A 201 0.37 0.30 -15.75
C ASN A 201 0.76 0.46 -14.27
N ILE A 202 0.76 -0.64 -13.51
CA ILE A 202 1.03 -0.66 -12.07
C ILE A 202 2.53 -0.93 -11.85
N HIS A 203 3.23 -0.01 -11.18
CA HIS A 203 4.61 -0.22 -10.80
C HIS A 203 4.69 -1.04 -9.51
N THR A 204 5.29 -2.23 -9.59
CA THR A 204 5.39 -3.13 -8.43
C THR A 204 6.56 -2.79 -7.53
N GLY A 205 7.57 -2.11 -8.06
CA GLY A 205 8.90 -2.08 -7.47
C GLY A 205 9.71 -3.32 -7.82
N SER A 206 10.85 -3.52 -7.16
CA SER A 206 11.78 -4.61 -7.42
C SER A 206 12.56 -5.00 -6.15
N GLY A 207 13.44 -6.00 -6.27
CA GLY A 207 14.27 -6.48 -5.17
C GLY A 207 13.54 -7.48 -4.27
N PHE A 208 13.69 -7.32 -2.96
CA PHE A 208 13.15 -8.23 -1.96
C PHE A 208 12.51 -7.47 -0.80
N VAL A 209 11.50 -8.08 -0.18
CA VAL A 209 10.82 -7.59 1.02
C VAL A 209 10.85 -8.65 2.11
N ASN A 210 11.06 -8.22 3.35
CA ASN A 210 10.87 -9.08 4.52
C ASN A 210 9.39 -9.09 4.89
N CYS A 211 8.81 -10.26 4.94
CA CYS A 211 7.42 -10.48 5.31
C CYS A 211 7.29 -11.65 6.31
N ALA A 212 6.09 -11.99 6.74
CA ALA A 212 5.85 -13.10 7.67
C ALA A 212 6.43 -14.44 7.19
N HIS A 213 6.63 -14.61 5.88
CA HIS A 213 7.23 -15.79 5.24
C HIS A 213 8.75 -15.70 5.02
N GLY A 214 9.40 -14.67 5.57
CA GLY A 214 10.82 -14.38 5.37
C GLY A 214 11.07 -13.45 4.19
N LEU A 215 12.25 -13.56 3.57
CA LEU A 215 12.68 -12.70 2.48
C LEU A 215 12.03 -13.16 1.16
N MET A 216 11.12 -12.36 0.61
CA MET A 216 10.36 -12.64 -0.61
C MET A 216 10.72 -11.68 -1.74
N PRO A 217 10.66 -12.12 -3.02
CA PRO A 217 10.87 -11.23 -4.16
C PRO A 217 9.72 -10.21 -4.29
N VAL A 218 10.01 -9.06 -4.87
CA VAL A 218 9.01 -8.03 -5.21
C VAL A 218 8.66 -8.14 -6.70
N PRO A 219 7.36 -8.23 -7.06
CA PRO A 219 6.20 -8.29 -6.17
C PRO A 219 6.16 -9.58 -5.36
N ALA A 220 5.62 -9.52 -4.14
CA ALA A 220 5.38 -10.70 -3.31
C ALA A 220 4.48 -11.72 -4.05
N PRO A 221 4.58 -13.03 -3.77
CA PRO A 221 3.89 -14.06 -4.56
C PRO A 221 2.38 -13.85 -4.69
N ALA A 222 1.69 -13.47 -3.61
CA ALA A 222 0.25 -13.17 -3.66
C ALA A 222 -0.05 -11.93 -4.51
N THR A 223 0.78 -10.89 -4.41
CA THR A 223 0.67 -9.69 -5.26
C THR A 223 0.85 -10.03 -6.73
N ALA A 224 1.84 -10.88 -7.06
CA ALA A 224 2.07 -11.34 -8.43
C ALA A 224 0.87 -12.11 -8.99
N GLU A 225 0.23 -12.93 -8.17
CA GLU A 225 -0.98 -13.68 -8.54
C GLU A 225 -2.17 -12.75 -8.80
N LEU A 226 -2.37 -11.76 -7.94
CA LEU A 226 -3.43 -10.75 -8.09
C LEU A 226 -3.24 -9.88 -9.33
N LEU A 227 -2.01 -9.58 -9.71
CA LEU A 227 -1.70 -8.75 -10.88
C LEU A 227 -1.88 -9.48 -12.22
N GLN A 228 -2.19 -10.76 -12.25
CA GLN A 228 -2.46 -11.48 -13.50
C GLN A 228 -3.65 -10.85 -14.24
N GLY A 229 -3.42 -10.49 -15.51
CA GLY A 229 -4.40 -9.80 -16.35
C GLY A 229 -4.44 -8.29 -16.18
N LEU A 230 -3.68 -7.72 -15.24
CA LEU A 230 -3.44 -6.30 -15.11
C LEU A 230 -2.07 -5.95 -15.69
N GLN A 231 -1.97 -4.78 -16.30
CA GLN A 231 -0.69 -4.29 -16.81
C GLN A 231 0.18 -3.84 -15.63
N HIS A 232 1.38 -4.36 -15.56
CA HIS A 232 2.32 -4.02 -14.50
C HIS A 232 3.77 -4.08 -14.97
N SER A 233 4.65 -3.42 -14.23
CA SER A 233 6.10 -3.40 -14.47
C SER A 233 6.87 -3.23 -13.17
N HIS A 234 8.11 -3.73 -13.11
CA HIS A 234 8.91 -3.70 -11.88
C HIS A 234 9.48 -2.31 -11.56
N GLY A 235 9.88 -1.53 -12.55
CA GLY A 235 10.56 -0.24 -12.32
C GLY A 235 11.99 -0.39 -11.78
N LYS A 236 12.56 0.72 -11.26
CA LYS A 236 13.96 0.77 -10.76
C LYS A 236 14.06 0.87 -9.24
N ILE A 237 12.96 1.05 -8.56
CA ILE A 237 12.93 1.23 -7.10
C ILE A 237 12.97 -0.14 -6.43
N GLU A 238 14.00 -0.35 -5.60
CA GLU A 238 14.18 -1.60 -4.84
C GLU A 238 13.38 -1.55 -3.53
N LYS A 239 12.08 -1.48 -3.67
CA LYS A 239 11.07 -1.52 -2.60
C LYS A 239 9.80 -2.18 -3.12
N GLU A 240 8.99 -2.73 -2.22
CA GLU A 240 7.61 -3.07 -2.53
C GLU A 240 6.79 -1.79 -2.66
N LEU A 241 6.37 -1.48 -3.88
CA LEU A 241 5.54 -0.30 -4.17
C LEU A 241 4.06 -0.66 -4.29
N THR A 242 3.77 -1.90 -4.64
CA THR A 242 2.40 -2.41 -4.77
C THR A 242 2.18 -3.53 -3.78
N THR A 243 1.28 -3.28 -2.82
CA THR A 243 0.93 -4.25 -1.78
C THR A 243 -0.14 -5.23 -2.27
N PRO A 244 -0.31 -6.40 -1.61
CA PRO A 244 -1.41 -7.32 -1.89
C PRO A 244 -2.79 -6.63 -1.86
N THR A 245 -3.03 -5.77 -0.87
CA THR A 245 -4.28 -5.00 -0.73
C THR A 245 -4.55 -4.09 -1.92
N GLY A 246 -3.53 -3.32 -2.34
CA GLY A 246 -3.64 -2.45 -3.51
C GLY A 246 -3.89 -3.23 -4.80
N ALA A 247 -3.18 -4.34 -4.99
CA ALA A 247 -3.36 -5.22 -6.14
C ALA A 247 -4.77 -5.85 -6.18
N ALA A 248 -5.29 -6.31 -5.03
CA ALA A 248 -6.63 -6.89 -4.93
C ALA A 248 -7.74 -5.88 -5.24
N LEU A 249 -7.62 -4.65 -4.73
CA LEU A 249 -8.55 -3.56 -5.06
C LEU A 249 -8.59 -3.33 -6.57
N MET A 250 -7.44 -3.26 -7.23
CA MET A 250 -7.37 -3.07 -8.68
C MET A 250 -7.88 -4.29 -9.44
N LYS A 251 -7.56 -5.51 -9.01
CA LYS A 251 -8.01 -6.76 -9.61
C LYS A 251 -9.54 -6.86 -9.70
N VAL A 252 -10.21 -6.44 -8.63
CA VAL A 252 -11.68 -6.59 -8.50
C VAL A 252 -12.44 -5.40 -9.05
N LEU A 253 -11.93 -4.19 -8.83
CA LEU A 253 -12.69 -2.97 -9.07
C LEU A 253 -12.34 -2.26 -10.38
N ALA A 254 -11.13 -2.47 -10.93
CA ALA A 254 -10.63 -1.65 -12.01
C ALA A 254 -10.49 -2.40 -13.35
N VAL A 255 -10.53 -1.62 -14.43
CA VAL A 255 -10.13 -2.06 -15.76
C VAL A 255 -8.73 -1.51 -16.04
N SER A 256 -7.79 -2.40 -16.38
CA SER A 256 -6.42 -1.98 -16.73
C SER A 256 -6.37 -1.37 -18.13
N THR A 257 -5.69 -0.24 -18.28
CA THR A 257 -5.52 0.46 -19.56
C THR A 257 -4.08 0.91 -19.75
N ASN A 258 -3.63 1.00 -21.03
CA ASN A 258 -2.30 1.54 -21.34
C ASN A 258 -2.25 3.07 -21.19
N ASP A 259 -3.35 3.72 -21.55
CA ASP A 259 -3.47 5.17 -21.62
C ASP A 259 -4.76 5.63 -20.94
N ILE A 260 -4.91 6.94 -20.83
CA ILE A 260 -6.17 7.54 -20.39
C ILE A 260 -7.30 7.05 -21.30
N PRO A 261 -8.40 6.51 -20.74
CA PRO A 261 -9.50 5.99 -21.55
C PRO A 261 -10.05 7.00 -22.55
N GLN A 262 -10.33 6.54 -23.76
CA GLN A 262 -10.93 7.41 -24.78
C GLN A 262 -12.28 7.96 -24.30
N GLY A 263 -12.52 9.24 -24.49
CA GLY A 263 -13.72 9.92 -24.01
C GLY A 263 -13.71 10.26 -22.52
N PHE A 264 -12.61 10.00 -21.81
CA PHE A 264 -12.48 10.45 -20.43
C PHE A 264 -12.05 11.93 -20.38
N SER A 265 -12.82 12.73 -19.65
CA SER A 265 -12.52 14.14 -19.37
C SER A 265 -12.35 14.34 -17.86
N GLY A 266 -11.11 14.46 -17.41
CA GLY A 266 -10.78 14.68 -16.00
C GLY A 266 -11.12 16.09 -15.56
N SER A 267 -11.79 16.21 -14.41
CA SER A 267 -12.19 17.50 -13.81
C SER A 267 -11.50 17.76 -12.48
N LYS A 268 -10.95 16.73 -11.82
CA LYS A 268 -10.29 16.82 -10.52
C LYS A 268 -9.12 15.86 -10.45
N ILE A 269 -7.97 16.33 -9.95
CA ILE A 269 -6.80 15.52 -9.63
C ILE A 269 -6.61 15.49 -8.12
N ALA A 270 -6.23 14.33 -7.57
CA ALA A 270 -5.94 14.16 -6.15
C ALA A 270 -4.80 13.16 -5.94
N TYR A 271 -4.14 13.25 -4.78
CA TYR A 271 -2.94 12.48 -4.45
C TYR A 271 -3.05 11.82 -3.09
N GLY A 272 -2.76 10.51 -3.05
CA GLY A 272 -2.59 9.76 -1.81
C GLY A 272 -1.13 9.38 -1.59
N ALA A 273 -0.57 9.72 -0.44
CA ALA A 273 0.82 9.47 -0.13
C ALA A 273 1.05 8.05 0.38
N GLY A 274 2.15 7.43 -0.07
CA GLY A 274 2.69 6.22 0.52
C GLY A 274 3.64 6.50 1.69
N THR A 275 4.02 5.45 2.39
CA THR A 275 4.85 5.52 3.60
C THR A 275 6.32 5.84 3.28
N TRP A 276 6.83 5.39 2.14
CA TRP A 276 8.25 5.49 1.80
C TRP A 276 8.67 6.91 1.41
N ASP A 277 9.88 7.30 1.84
CA ASP A 277 10.60 8.43 1.28
C ASP A 277 11.58 7.90 0.23
N LEU A 278 11.30 8.24 -1.04
CA LEU A 278 11.99 7.73 -2.22
C LEU A 278 12.60 8.88 -3.02
N GLU A 279 13.45 8.54 -4.00
CA GLU A 279 13.96 9.51 -4.99
C GLU A 279 12.86 10.05 -5.92
N ILE A 280 11.75 9.31 -6.05
CA ILE A 280 10.54 9.73 -6.76
C ILE A 280 9.42 10.01 -5.75
N PRO A 281 8.42 10.83 -6.11
CA PRO A 281 7.28 11.04 -5.22
C PRO A 281 6.51 9.74 -5.01
N ASN A 282 6.53 9.20 -3.79
CA ASN A 282 5.75 8.03 -3.42
C ASN A 282 4.29 8.44 -3.19
N VAL A 283 3.58 8.65 -4.29
CA VAL A 283 2.17 9.03 -4.29
C VAL A 283 1.40 8.26 -5.36
N LEU A 284 0.14 8.00 -5.08
CA LEU A 284 -0.86 7.58 -6.05
C LEU A 284 -1.57 8.81 -6.57
N ARG A 285 -1.66 8.97 -7.89
CA ARG A 285 -2.44 10.04 -8.51
C ARG A 285 -3.77 9.47 -9.00
N ILE A 286 -4.84 10.17 -8.71
CA ILE A 286 -6.15 9.86 -9.27
C ILE A 286 -6.72 11.08 -10.00
N SER A 287 -7.40 10.81 -11.11
CA SER A 287 -8.15 11.80 -11.87
C SER A 287 -9.61 11.40 -11.89
N ILE A 288 -10.50 12.25 -11.37
CA ILE A 288 -11.94 12.04 -11.42
C ILE A 288 -12.53 12.89 -12.52
N GLY A 289 -13.45 12.33 -13.30
CA GLY A 289 -14.06 13.02 -14.42
C GLY A 289 -15.28 12.29 -14.96
N GLU A 290 -15.68 12.73 -16.14
CA GLU A 290 -16.75 12.11 -16.90
C GLU A 290 -16.20 11.26 -18.04
N LEU A 291 -16.77 10.08 -18.21
CA LEU A 291 -16.54 9.23 -19.38
C LEU A 291 -17.76 9.37 -20.30
N GLU A 292 -17.52 9.79 -21.53
CA GLU A 292 -18.56 9.79 -22.55
C GLU A 292 -19.06 8.36 -22.76
N ALA A 293 -20.37 8.17 -22.81
CA ALA A 293 -20.93 6.90 -23.23
C ALA A 293 -20.46 6.62 -24.65
N GLU A 294 -19.92 5.45 -24.94
CA GLU A 294 -19.71 5.02 -26.31
C GLU A 294 -21.05 5.25 -27.05
N ALA A 295 -21.07 6.17 -27.98
CA ALA A 295 -22.20 6.30 -28.91
C ALA A 295 -22.30 4.93 -29.57
N GLY A 296 -23.33 4.17 -29.24
CA GLY A 296 -23.59 2.86 -29.86
C GLY A 296 -23.59 3.10 -31.36
N GLY A 297 -22.49 2.72 -32.02
CA GLY A 297 -22.39 2.82 -33.47
C GLY A 297 -23.44 1.89 -34.04
N GLU A 298 -24.51 2.45 -34.60
CA GLU A 298 -25.36 1.71 -35.50
C GLU A 298 -24.46 1.25 -36.67
N LEU A 299 -24.19 -0.06 -36.71
CA LEU A 299 -23.58 -0.67 -37.89
C LEU A 299 -24.56 -0.56 -39.01
N LEU A 300 -24.43 0.48 -39.86
CA LEU A 300 -25.08 0.55 -41.13
C LEU A 300 -24.39 -0.45 -42.08
N VAL A 301 -24.99 -1.63 -42.21
CA VAL A 301 -24.61 -2.58 -43.27
C VAL A 301 -25.21 -2.05 -44.55
N ALA A 302 -24.41 -1.41 -45.40
CA ALA A 302 -24.80 -1.10 -46.76
C ALA A 302 -24.56 -2.33 -47.64
N GLU A 303 -25.62 -3.06 -48.00
CA GLU A 303 -25.54 -4.05 -49.06
C GLU A 303 -25.60 -3.30 -50.43
N CYS A 304 -24.49 -3.35 -51.16
CA CYS A 304 -24.45 -2.96 -52.55
C CYS A 304 -24.73 -4.19 -53.43
N ASN A 305 -25.87 -4.17 -54.15
CA ASN A 305 -26.15 -5.09 -55.25
C ASN A 305 -25.43 -4.66 -56.53
#